data_7fec12b98b2ff37c183149418275e110
#
_entry.id   7fec12b98b2ff37c183149418275e110
#
_cell.length_a   1.000
_cell.length_b   1.000
_cell.length_c   1.000
_cell.angle_alpha   90.00
_cell.angle_beta   90.00
_cell.angle_gamma   90.00
#
_symmetry.space_group_name_H-M   'P 1'
#
loop_
_entity.id
_entity.type
_entity.pdbx_description
1 polymer ?
#
loop_
_entity_poly.entity_id
_entity_poly.type
_entity_poly.pdbx_seq_one_letter_code
_entity_poly.pdbx_strand_id
1 'polypeptide(L)'
;MSKAYTGGCACGAIRYEITADPVFSNDCQCRDCQRESGTGHQSHLTFPRQNVTLAGVGRPWEMVADSGVRKTRYFCPTCGSPVYLTFSSMPQFFAIRAASLDEPSRYKPQAVTYTSGGYEWDHLDPALPKFEKMPPR
;
A
#
# COMPACT_ATOMS: atom_id res chain seq x y z
N MET A 1 9.12 18.64 -10.49
CA MET A 1 9.06 17.30 -9.92
C MET A 1 9.02 17.39 -8.40
N SER A 2 8.17 16.64 -7.77
CA SER A 2 8.09 16.67 -6.32
C SER A 2 9.31 16.00 -5.69
N LYS A 3 9.50 16.24 -4.41
CA LYS A 3 10.52 15.60 -3.59
C LYS A 3 10.33 14.07 -3.61
N ALA A 4 11.41 13.33 -3.68
CA ALA A 4 11.37 11.87 -3.65
C ALA A 4 10.64 11.34 -2.40
N TYR A 5 9.95 10.24 -2.53
CA TYR A 5 9.35 9.52 -1.40
C TYR A 5 10.37 8.52 -0.87
N THR A 6 10.66 8.60 0.42
CA THR A 6 11.57 7.68 1.08
C THR A 6 10.87 7.00 2.25
N GLY A 7 11.30 5.80 2.56
CA GLY A 7 10.77 5.05 3.68
C GLY A 7 11.36 3.65 3.79
N GLY A 8 10.73 2.84 4.59
CA GLY A 8 11.16 1.47 4.82
C GLY A 8 10.58 0.88 6.08
N CYS A 9 11.23 -0.16 6.60
CA CYS A 9 10.79 -0.84 7.82
C CYS A 9 11.33 -0.15 9.07
N ALA A 10 10.80 -0.54 10.22
CA ALA A 10 11.17 0.07 11.50
C ALA A 10 12.65 -0.08 11.84
N CYS A 11 13.27 -1.21 11.52
CA CYS A 11 14.69 -1.45 11.85
C CYS A 11 15.67 -0.90 10.79
N GLY A 12 15.16 -0.45 9.64
CA GLY A 12 15.99 0.10 8.57
C GLY A 12 16.63 -0.93 7.64
N ALA A 13 16.35 -2.22 7.82
CA ALA A 13 16.90 -3.27 6.94
C ALA A 13 16.33 -3.18 5.52
N ILE A 14 15.11 -2.69 5.37
CA ILE A 14 14.48 -2.42 4.06
C ILE A 14 14.32 -0.92 3.93
N ARG A 15 14.81 -0.39 2.81
CA ARG A 15 14.69 1.03 2.49
C ARG A 15 14.30 1.20 1.03
N TYR A 16 13.51 2.21 0.73
CA TYR A 16 13.17 2.56 -0.66
C TYR A 16 13.29 4.06 -0.88
N GLU A 17 13.53 4.40 -2.14
CA GLU A 17 13.45 5.77 -2.64
C GLU A 17 12.66 5.74 -3.94
N ILE A 18 11.68 6.62 -4.08
CA ILE A 18 10.79 6.66 -5.23
C ILE A 18 10.79 8.06 -5.81
N THR A 19 11.21 8.16 -7.08
CA THR A 19 11.38 9.43 -7.79
C THR A 19 10.21 9.70 -8.74
N ALA A 20 9.00 9.55 -8.26
CA ALA A 20 7.76 9.82 -8.98
C ALA A 20 6.66 10.15 -7.99
N ASP A 21 5.60 10.78 -8.46
CA ASP A 21 4.37 10.91 -7.68
C ASP A 21 3.56 9.62 -7.76
N PRO A 22 2.74 9.32 -6.75
CA PRO A 22 1.89 8.13 -6.81
C PRO A 22 0.87 8.24 -7.95
N VAL A 23 0.61 7.12 -8.60
CA VAL A 23 -0.45 7.04 -9.62
C VAL A 23 -1.82 6.84 -8.97
N PHE A 24 -1.84 6.30 -7.75
CA PHE A 24 -3.07 6.12 -6.98
C PHE A 24 -2.74 5.98 -5.50
N SER A 25 -3.62 6.53 -4.65
CA SER A 25 -3.51 6.44 -3.19
C SER A 25 -4.89 6.16 -2.62
N ASN A 26 -5.00 5.12 -1.81
CA ASN A 26 -6.31 4.68 -1.32
C ASN A 26 -6.24 4.03 0.06
N ASP A 27 -7.33 4.19 0.79
CA ASP A 27 -7.60 3.41 1.99
C ASP A 27 -8.44 2.20 1.58
N CYS A 28 -7.89 1.01 1.77
CA CYS A 28 -8.52 -0.24 1.36
C CYS A 28 -9.10 -0.98 2.56
N GLN A 29 -10.40 -1.23 2.55
CA GLN A 29 -11.12 -1.91 3.63
C GLN A 29 -11.32 -3.41 3.37
N CYS A 30 -10.59 -4.01 2.45
CA CYS A 30 -10.71 -5.45 2.24
C CYS A 30 -10.17 -6.22 3.45
N ARG A 31 -10.66 -7.45 3.65
CA ARG A 31 -10.28 -8.26 4.81
C ARG A 31 -8.78 -8.53 4.89
N ASP A 32 -8.14 -8.75 3.73
CA ASP A 32 -6.70 -8.98 3.68
C ASP A 32 -5.91 -7.75 4.13
N CYS A 33 -6.35 -6.56 3.72
CA CYS A 33 -5.74 -5.30 4.14
C CYS A 33 -5.91 -5.08 5.64
N GLN A 34 -7.07 -5.43 6.19
CA GLN A 34 -7.33 -5.35 7.63
C GLN A 34 -6.37 -6.24 8.41
N ARG A 35 -6.18 -7.48 7.96
CA ARG A 35 -5.28 -8.43 8.64
C ARG A 35 -3.84 -7.97 8.61
N GLU A 36 -3.42 -7.36 7.53
CA GLU A 36 -2.05 -6.86 7.42
C GLU A 36 -1.83 -5.63 8.29
N SER A 37 -2.77 -4.70 8.32
CA SER A 37 -2.64 -3.44 9.07
C SER A 37 -2.92 -3.58 10.55
N GLY A 38 -3.77 -4.55 10.92
CA GLY A 38 -4.23 -4.70 12.28
C GLY A 38 -5.37 -3.74 12.65
N THR A 39 -6.00 -3.10 11.66
CA THR A 39 -7.14 -2.22 11.87
C THR A 39 -8.15 -2.38 10.74
N GLY A 40 -9.05 -1.42 10.54
CA GLY A 40 -10.15 -1.53 9.58
C GLY A 40 -9.77 -1.32 8.13
N HIS A 41 -8.57 -0.84 7.84
CA HIS A 41 -8.10 -0.60 6.47
C HIS A 41 -6.57 -0.60 6.41
N GLN A 42 -6.04 -0.68 5.19
CA GLN A 42 -4.63 -0.43 4.94
C GLN A 42 -4.53 0.75 3.96
N SER A 43 -3.62 1.67 4.24
CA SER A 43 -3.39 2.86 3.41
C SER A 43 -2.25 2.60 2.44
N HIS A 44 -2.50 2.76 1.15
CA HIS A 44 -1.57 2.45 0.07
C HIS A 44 -1.25 3.65 -0.79
N LEU A 45 0.01 3.70 -1.26
CA LEU A 45 0.41 4.56 -2.37
C LEU A 45 0.99 3.64 -3.45
N THR A 46 0.50 3.76 -4.67
CA THR A 46 0.97 2.97 -5.81
C THR A 46 1.79 3.85 -6.75
N PHE A 47 2.97 3.35 -7.12
CA PHE A 47 3.95 4.09 -7.93
C PHE A 47 4.36 3.29 -9.16
N PRO A 48 4.92 3.95 -10.19
CA PRO A 48 5.60 3.25 -11.27
C PRO A 48 6.82 2.50 -10.73
N ARG A 49 6.92 1.20 -11.01
CA ARG A 49 8.05 0.37 -10.52
C ARG A 49 9.39 0.88 -11.00
N GLN A 50 9.45 1.41 -12.22
CA GLN A 50 10.71 1.91 -12.79
C GLN A 50 11.34 3.06 -12.00
N ASN A 51 10.57 3.76 -11.18
CA ASN A 51 11.03 4.89 -10.37
C ASN A 51 11.43 4.49 -8.96
N VAL A 52 11.41 3.20 -8.64
CA VAL A 52 11.67 2.69 -7.29
C VAL A 52 13.07 2.12 -7.20
N THR A 53 13.85 2.61 -6.25
CA THR A 53 15.12 2.02 -5.83
C THR A 53 14.88 1.37 -4.47
N LEU A 54 15.13 0.07 -4.39
CA LEU A 54 14.84 -0.73 -3.20
C LEU A 54 16.13 -1.35 -2.67
N ALA A 55 16.38 -1.18 -1.37
CA ALA A 55 17.50 -1.80 -0.66
C ALA A 55 16.96 -2.74 0.41
N GLY A 56 17.63 -3.88 0.58
CA GLY A 56 17.19 -4.90 1.52
C GLY A 56 16.24 -5.91 0.88
N VAL A 57 16.00 -7.01 1.59
CA VAL A 57 15.20 -8.13 1.11
C VAL A 57 14.00 -8.34 2.03
N GLY A 58 12.80 -8.13 1.49
CA GLY A 58 11.56 -8.41 2.18
C GLY A 58 11.20 -9.89 2.13
N ARG A 59 10.48 -10.35 3.13
CA ARG A 59 9.92 -11.70 3.13
C ARG A 59 8.58 -11.68 2.39
N PRO A 60 8.42 -12.52 1.35
CA PRO A 60 7.18 -12.51 0.56
C PRO A 60 6.07 -13.34 1.20
N TRP A 61 4.83 -12.88 1.00
CA TRP A 61 3.62 -13.64 1.21
C TRP A 61 2.73 -13.44 -0.02
N GLU A 62 2.53 -14.49 -0.81
CA GLU A 62 1.70 -14.42 -2.01
C GLU A 62 0.24 -14.73 -1.67
N MET A 63 -0.66 -13.97 -2.25
CA MET A 63 -2.10 -14.16 -2.09
C MET A 63 -2.82 -13.84 -3.38
N VAL A 64 -4.05 -14.35 -3.52
CA VAL A 64 -4.91 -14.04 -4.65
C VAL A 64 -6.00 -13.09 -4.16
N ALA A 65 -6.09 -11.93 -4.80
CA ALA A 65 -7.12 -10.95 -4.48
C ALA A 65 -8.48 -11.42 -5.01
N ASP A 66 -9.54 -10.81 -4.53
CA ASP A 66 -10.92 -11.05 -4.97
C ASP A 66 -11.06 -10.94 -6.49
N SER A 67 -10.31 -10.03 -7.11
CA SER A 67 -10.30 -9.84 -8.57
C SER A 67 -9.58 -10.94 -9.35
N GLY A 68 -8.93 -11.89 -8.67
CA GLY A 68 -8.09 -12.91 -9.29
C GLY A 68 -6.63 -12.52 -9.47
N VAL A 69 -6.28 -11.27 -9.20
CA VAL A 69 -4.90 -10.78 -9.30
C VAL A 69 -4.06 -11.37 -8.17
N ARG A 70 -2.89 -11.90 -8.51
CA ARG A 70 -1.93 -12.37 -7.53
C ARG A 70 -1.15 -11.18 -7.00
N LYS A 71 -1.14 -11.05 -5.69
CA LYS A 71 -0.38 -10.01 -4.98
C LYS A 71 0.67 -10.67 -4.13
N THR A 72 1.86 -10.07 -4.08
CA THR A 72 2.90 -10.50 -3.16
C THR A 72 3.17 -9.36 -2.20
N ARG A 73 2.90 -9.60 -0.93
CA ARG A 73 3.18 -8.68 0.16
C ARG A 73 4.54 -8.96 0.73
N TYR A 74 5.25 -7.90 1.07
CA TYR A 74 6.60 -8.02 1.61
C TYR A 74 6.68 -7.32 2.96
N PHE A 75 7.21 -8.04 3.93
CA PHE A 75 7.47 -7.49 5.26
C PHE A 75 8.92 -7.76 5.65
N CYS A 76 9.44 -6.97 6.60
CA CYS A 76 10.80 -7.15 7.06
C CYS A 76 10.91 -8.42 7.91
N PRO A 77 11.82 -9.34 7.58
CA PRO A 77 11.98 -10.57 8.37
C PRO A 77 12.59 -10.32 9.76
N THR A 78 13.17 -9.13 9.97
CA THR A 78 13.79 -8.78 11.27
C THR A 78 12.80 -8.08 12.19
N CYS A 79 12.11 -7.04 11.72
CA CYS A 79 11.20 -6.27 12.59
C CYS A 79 9.72 -6.51 12.32
N GLY A 80 9.36 -7.25 11.25
CA GLY A 80 7.98 -7.58 10.93
C GLY A 80 7.17 -6.48 10.27
N SER A 81 7.75 -5.31 10.04
CA SER A 81 7.00 -4.19 9.43
C SER A 81 6.55 -4.53 8.01
N PRO A 82 5.24 -4.38 7.68
CA PRO A 82 4.79 -4.43 6.28
C PRO A 82 5.33 -3.22 5.54
N VAL A 83 5.93 -3.40 4.36
CA VAL A 83 6.57 -2.30 3.64
C VAL A 83 5.96 -2.09 2.27
N TYR A 84 5.92 -3.13 1.41
CA TYR A 84 5.49 -2.96 0.04
C TYR A 84 4.80 -4.21 -0.50
N LEU A 85 4.18 -4.04 -1.67
CA LEU A 85 3.61 -5.17 -2.40
C LEU A 85 3.77 -4.98 -3.90
N THR A 86 3.75 -6.11 -4.61
CA THR A 86 3.82 -6.17 -6.07
C THR A 86 2.63 -6.98 -6.60
N PHE A 87 2.37 -6.84 -7.90
CA PHE A 87 1.23 -7.47 -8.58
C PHE A 87 1.74 -8.27 -9.76
N SER A 88 1.37 -9.56 -9.86
CA SER A 88 1.85 -10.42 -10.94
C SER A 88 1.35 -9.99 -12.32
N SER A 89 0.11 -9.51 -12.40
CA SER A 89 -0.50 -9.07 -13.66
C SER A 89 -0.22 -7.62 -14.01
N MET A 90 0.39 -6.87 -13.09
CA MET A 90 0.72 -5.45 -13.25
C MET A 90 2.12 -5.18 -12.70
N PRO A 91 3.17 -5.80 -13.29
CA PRO A 91 4.53 -5.68 -12.76
C PRO A 91 5.11 -4.27 -12.89
N GLN A 92 4.47 -3.39 -13.67
CA GLN A 92 4.86 -2.00 -13.80
C GLN A 92 4.51 -1.16 -12.58
N PHE A 93 3.75 -1.69 -11.63
CA PHE A 93 3.35 -0.98 -10.42
C PHE A 93 4.02 -1.56 -9.17
N PHE A 94 4.21 -0.67 -8.21
CA PHE A 94 4.80 -0.98 -6.90
C PHE A 94 4.04 -0.18 -5.86
N ALA A 95 3.51 -0.84 -4.86
CA ALA A 95 2.74 -0.16 -3.82
C ALA A 95 3.46 -0.23 -2.48
N ILE A 96 3.36 0.85 -1.72
CA ILE A 96 3.92 0.91 -0.37
C ILE A 96 2.80 1.16 0.64
N ARG A 97 3.09 0.87 1.89
CA ARG A 97 2.22 1.21 3.01
C ARG A 97 2.50 2.63 3.45
N ALA A 98 1.45 3.43 3.63
CA ALA A 98 1.63 4.84 4.03
C ALA A 98 2.44 4.98 5.32
N ALA A 99 2.24 4.06 6.28
CA ALA A 99 2.96 4.08 7.54
C ALA A 99 4.46 3.79 7.39
N SER A 100 4.90 3.23 6.26
CA SER A 100 6.32 2.99 6.00
C SER A 100 7.07 4.23 5.52
N LEU A 101 6.35 5.30 5.16
CA LEU A 101 6.98 6.55 4.73
C LEU A 101 7.75 7.19 5.88
N ASP A 102 8.90 7.80 5.58
CA ASP A 102 9.63 8.62 6.54
C ASP A 102 8.80 9.84 6.94
N GLU A 103 7.99 10.35 6.01
CA GLU A 103 7.07 11.46 6.25
C GLU A 103 5.63 11.01 5.96
N PRO A 104 4.97 10.31 6.90
CA PRO A 104 3.62 9.78 6.65
C PRO A 104 2.57 10.84 6.31
N SER A 105 2.79 12.08 6.71
CA SER A 105 1.89 13.20 6.39
C SER A 105 1.80 13.48 4.88
N ARG A 106 2.71 12.94 4.08
CA ARG A 106 2.65 13.07 2.62
C ARG A 106 1.57 12.19 1.99
N TYR A 107 1.04 11.23 2.73
CA TYR A 107 -0.06 10.41 2.24
C TYR A 107 -1.33 11.24 2.10
N LYS A 108 -1.90 11.24 0.91
CA LYS A 108 -3.16 11.93 0.58
C LYS A 108 -4.06 10.95 -0.14
N PRO A 109 -4.97 10.27 0.57
CA PRO A 109 -5.86 9.30 -0.06
C PRO A 109 -6.80 9.98 -1.06
N GLN A 110 -7.04 9.30 -2.18
CA GLN A 110 -7.95 9.76 -3.23
C GLN A 110 -9.29 9.05 -3.17
N ALA A 111 -9.36 7.90 -2.53
CA ALA A 111 -10.55 7.08 -2.48
C ALA A 111 -10.49 6.07 -1.33
N VAL A 112 -11.67 5.58 -0.95
CA VAL A 112 -11.81 4.40 -0.11
C VAL A 112 -12.27 3.25 -1.01
N THR A 113 -11.56 2.14 -0.97
CA THR A 113 -11.88 0.96 -1.80
C THR A 113 -12.30 -0.22 -0.93
N TYR A 114 -13.04 -1.16 -1.51
CA TYR A 114 -13.54 -2.36 -0.84
C TYR A 114 -14.37 -2.03 0.40
N THR A 115 -15.24 -1.02 0.27
CA THR A 115 -16.11 -0.58 1.37
C THR A 115 -17.08 -1.65 1.81
N SER A 116 -17.35 -2.66 0.96
CA SER A 116 -18.18 -3.81 1.34
C SER A 116 -17.61 -4.59 2.53
N GLY A 117 -16.30 -4.47 2.80
CA GLY A 117 -15.65 -5.05 3.96
C GLY A 117 -15.49 -4.11 5.14
N GLY A 118 -15.99 -2.87 5.02
CA GLY A 118 -15.80 -1.84 6.04
C GLY A 118 -16.62 -2.04 7.31
N TYR A 119 -16.11 -1.53 8.40
CA TYR A 119 -16.76 -1.56 9.71
C TYR A 119 -17.11 -0.16 10.19
N GLU A 120 -18.16 -0.03 10.99
CA GLU A 120 -18.60 1.25 11.55
C GLU A 120 -17.53 1.91 12.41
N TRP A 121 -16.69 1.12 13.08
CA TRP A 121 -15.62 1.67 13.92
C TRP A 121 -14.40 2.16 13.15
N ASP A 122 -14.34 1.93 11.82
CA ASP A 122 -13.25 2.42 10.97
C ASP A 122 -13.68 3.73 10.31
N HIS A 123 -13.35 4.83 10.96
CA HIS A 123 -13.77 6.17 10.54
C HIS A 123 -12.79 6.74 9.51
N LEU A 124 -13.24 6.82 8.27
CA LEU A 124 -12.46 7.40 7.17
C LEU A 124 -13.11 8.73 6.73
N ASP A 125 -12.35 9.53 5.99
CA ASP A 125 -12.81 10.83 5.53
C ASP A 125 -14.10 10.68 4.70
N PRO A 126 -15.23 11.26 5.14
CA PRO A 126 -16.50 11.13 4.43
C PRO A 126 -16.51 11.85 3.08
N ALA A 127 -15.56 12.76 2.83
CA ALA A 127 -15.46 13.50 1.57
C ALA A 127 -14.83 12.67 0.45
N LEU A 128 -14.15 11.56 0.77
CA LEU A 128 -13.51 10.73 -0.24
C LEU A 128 -14.54 9.92 -1.02
N PRO A 129 -14.35 9.75 -2.35
CA PRO A 129 -15.13 8.79 -3.12
C PRO A 129 -15.01 7.39 -2.53
N LYS A 130 -16.12 6.67 -2.51
CA LYS A 130 -16.20 5.33 -1.92
C LYS A 130 -16.60 4.32 -2.98
N PHE A 131 -15.90 3.19 -3.03
CA PHE A 131 -16.14 2.12 -4.00
C PHE A 131 -16.29 0.80 -3.26
N GLU A 132 -17.32 0.02 -3.60
CA GLU A 132 -17.53 -1.29 -2.98
C GLU A 132 -16.36 -2.24 -3.23
N LYS A 133 -15.70 -2.08 -4.37
CA LYS A 133 -14.46 -2.78 -4.75
C LYS A 133 -13.46 -1.75 -5.25
N MET A 134 -12.78 -2.01 -6.37
CA MET A 134 -11.90 -1.01 -6.96
C MET A 134 -12.71 -0.05 -7.83
N PRO A 135 -12.23 1.20 -8.03
CA PRO A 135 -12.89 2.10 -8.98
C PRO A 135 -12.80 1.55 -10.40
N PRO A 136 -13.77 1.86 -11.25
CA PRO A 136 -13.71 1.46 -12.66
C PRO A 136 -12.53 2.15 -13.35
N ARG A 137 -11.95 1.45 -14.31
CA ARG A 137 -10.83 1.97 -15.12
C ARG A 137 -11.32 2.75 -16.32
#